data_a9d89112fafbd6d2b31c08b6b0b2e0b2
#
_entry.id   a9d89112fafbd6d2b31c08b6b0b2e0b2
#
_cell.length_a   1.000
_cell.length_b   1.000
_cell.length_c   1.000
_cell.angle_alpha   90.00
_cell.angle_beta   90.00
_cell.angle_gamma   90.00
#
_symmetry.space_group_name_H-M   'P 1'
#
loop_
_entity.id
_entity.type
_entity.pdbx_description
1 polymer ?
#
loop_
_entity_poly.entity_id
_entity_poly.type
_entity_poly.pdbx_seq_one_letter_code
_entity_poly.pdbx_strand_id
1 'polypeptide(L)'
;MNTTQSEKQEILDKRYLRMSTIWAENSYCTRRKVGAIIVKDQMIISDGYNGTPAGFENICEDDNGTTKPYVLHAEANAITKVARSYNSSEGATLYVTASPCVECAKLIIQSGIKRVVFNELYRITDGIDLLKRAKIECIHIEDLQ
;
A
#
# COMPACT_ATOMS: atom_id res chain seq x y z
N MET A 1 -14.59 -30.47 0.37
CA MET A 1 -14.33 -29.82 1.65
C MET A 1 -14.66 -28.33 1.58
N ASN A 2 -15.42 -27.83 2.52
CA ASN A 2 -15.84 -26.43 2.50
C ASN A 2 -14.76 -25.53 3.10
N THR A 3 -14.40 -24.48 2.38
CA THR A 3 -13.45 -23.47 2.84
C THR A 3 -14.19 -22.46 3.71
N THR A 4 -13.66 -22.16 4.89
CA THR A 4 -14.27 -21.16 5.77
C THR A 4 -14.16 -19.76 5.17
N GLN A 5 -14.96 -18.82 5.66
CA GLN A 5 -14.93 -17.44 5.20
C GLN A 5 -13.56 -16.80 5.47
N SER A 6 -12.95 -17.08 6.64
CA SER A 6 -11.64 -16.53 6.97
C SER A 6 -10.54 -17.11 6.09
N GLU A 7 -10.64 -18.40 5.71
CA GLU A 7 -9.68 -19.01 4.80
C GLU A 7 -9.78 -18.40 3.40
N LYS A 8 -11.01 -18.15 2.94
CA LYS A 8 -11.23 -17.48 1.65
C LYS A 8 -10.64 -16.08 1.65
N GLN A 9 -10.80 -15.35 2.74
CA GLN A 9 -10.25 -14.01 2.87
C GLN A 9 -8.72 -14.03 2.83
N GLU A 10 -8.10 -15.00 3.50
CA GLU A 10 -6.65 -15.14 3.49
C GLU A 10 -6.12 -15.44 2.08
N ILE A 11 -6.82 -16.29 1.34
CA ILE A 11 -6.45 -16.61 -0.04
C ILE A 11 -6.50 -15.34 -0.90
N LEU A 12 -7.57 -14.55 -0.77
CA LEU A 12 -7.71 -13.29 -1.50
C LEU A 12 -6.63 -12.29 -1.10
N ASP A 13 -6.35 -12.18 0.19
CA ASP A 13 -5.31 -11.29 0.70
C ASP A 13 -3.96 -11.61 0.07
N LYS A 14 -3.61 -12.88 0.00
CA LYS A 14 -2.35 -13.31 -0.62
C LYS A 14 -2.31 -12.97 -2.11
N ARG A 15 -3.43 -13.15 -2.81
CA ARG A 15 -3.52 -12.85 -4.23
C ARG A 15 -3.38 -11.35 -4.51
N TYR A 16 -4.06 -10.51 -3.73
CA TYR A 16 -3.93 -9.07 -3.86
C TYR A 16 -2.51 -8.59 -3.53
N LEU A 17 -1.88 -9.20 -2.52
CA LEU A 17 -0.49 -8.87 -2.20
C LEU A 17 0.45 -9.27 -3.35
N ARG A 18 0.23 -10.43 -3.99
CA ARG A 18 1.03 -10.80 -5.16
C ARG A 18 0.85 -9.81 -6.30
N MET A 19 -0.36 -9.33 -6.51
CA MET A 19 -0.63 -8.28 -7.51
C MET A 19 0.10 -6.99 -7.16
N SER A 20 0.12 -6.61 -5.88
CA SER A 20 0.86 -5.44 -5.41
C SER A 20 2.36 -5.61 -5.65
N THR A 21 2.89 -6.80 -5.47
CA THR A 21 4.30 -7.12 -5.72
C THR A 21 4.65 -6.95 -7.21
N ILE A 22 3.78 -7.43 -8.10
CA ILE A 22 3.97 -7.24 -9.53
C ILE A 22 3.90 -5.75 -9.86
N TRP A 23 2.96 -5.03 -9.26
CA TRP A 23 2.78 -3.60 -9.53
C TRP A 23 3.98 -2.77 -9.11
N ALA A 24 4.68 -3.21 -8.06
CA ALA A 24 5.91 -2.56 -7.61
C ALA A 24 6.99 -2.53 -8.70
N GLU A 25 6.96 -3.46 -9.65
CA GLU A 25 7.94 -3.52 -10.74
C GLU A 25 7.88 -2.27 -11.65
N ASN A 26 6.78 -1.52 -11.60
CA ASN A 26 6.65 -0.29 -12.38
C ASN A 26 7.47 0.86 -11.81
N SER A 27 7.92 0.77 -10.56
CA SER A 27 8.66 1.84 -9.91
C SER A 27 10.04 2.02 -10.55
N TYR A 28 10.46 3.27 -10.76
CA TYR A 28 11.79 3.62 -11.23
C TYR A 28 12.77 3.87 -10.09
N CYS A 29 12.30 3.79 -8.84
CA CYS A 29 13.16 3.99 -7.69
C CYS A 29 14.16 2.85 -7.55
N THR A 30 15.42 3.17 -7.23
CA THR A 30 16.47 2.15 -7.14
C THR A 30 16.68 1.64 -5.72
N ARG A 31 16.41 2.47 -4.71
CA ARG A 31 16.58 2.06 -3.31
C ARG A 31 15.54 1.02 -2.92
N ARG A 32 14.30 1.21 -3.38
CA ARG A 32 13.22 0.31 -3.02
C ARG A 32 12.05 0.49 -3.97
N LYS A 33 11.41 -0.62 -4.31
CA LYS A 33 10.21 -0.61 -5.14
C LYS A 33 9.05 -1.16 -4.32
N VAL A 34 8.00 -0.35 -4.18
CA VAL A 34 6.83 -0.68 -3.39
C VAL A 34 5.60 -0.57 -4.27
N GLY A 35 4.66 -1.50 -4.11
CA GLY A 35 3.38 -1.48 -4.81
C GLY A 35 2.23 -1.50 -3.84
N ALA A 36 1.12 -0.87 -4.21
CA ALA A 36 -0.08 -0.80 -3.39
C ALA A 36 -1.33 -0.95 -4.25
N ILE A 37 -2.35 -1.62 -3.69
CA ILE A 37 -3.64 -1.81 -4.33
C ILE A 37 -4.71 -1.54 -3.27
N ILE A 38 -5.73 -0.76 -3.65
CA ILE A 38 -6.88 -0.50 -2.77
C ILE A 38 -8.08 -1.27 -3.30
N VAL A 39 -8.70 -2.05 -2.43
CA VAL A 39 -9.84 -2.91 -2.77
C VAL A 39 -11.04 -2.53 -1.91
N LYS A 40 -12.19 -2.39 -2.52
CA LYS A 40 -13.45 -2.11 -1.83
C LYS A 40 -14.56 -2.94 -2.48
N ASP A 41 -15.35 -3.63 -1.65
CA ASP A 41 -16.45 -4.45 -2.15
C ASP A 41 -15.99 -5.44 -3.22
N GLN A 42 -14.82 -6.06 -3.00
CA GLN A 42 -14.21 -7.04 -3.90
C GLN A 42 -13.82 -6.46 -5.26
N MET A 43 -13.68 -5.14 -5.35
CA MET A 43 -13.24 -4.45 -6.57
C MET A 43 -11.95 -3.70 -6.30
N ILE A 44 -11.00 -3.80 -7.21
CA ILE A 44 -9.81 -2.97 -7.17
C ILE A 44 -10.22 -1.57 -7.62
N ILE A 45 -10.14 -0.60 -6.71
CA ILE A 45 -10.55 0.77 -7.03
C ILE A 45 -9.36 1.71 -7.25
N SER A 46 -8.16 1.28 -6.88
CA SER A 46 -6.96 2.08 -7.09
C SER A 46 -5.72 1.22 -6.98
N ASP A 47 -4.63 1.77 -7.47
CA ASP A 47 -3.30 1.15 -7.43
C ASP A 47 -2.26 2.26 -7.34
N GLY A 48 -1.04 1.88 -6.93
CA GLY A 48 0.05 2.83 -6.87
C GLY A 48 1.38 2.13 -6.72
N TYR A 49 2.43 2.81 -7.09
CA TYR A 49 3.81 2.42 -6.83
C TYR A 49 4.58 3.69 -6.50
N ASN A 50 5.71 3.54 -5.81
CA ASN A 50 6.47 4.71 -5.40
C ASN A 50 7.17 5.35 -6.58
N GLY A 51 7.25 6.68 -6.58
CA GLY A 51 7.85 7.43 -7.68
C GLY A 51 7.67 8.92 -7.55
N THR A 52 8.24 9.64 -8.50
CA THR A 52 8.12 11.09 -8.58
C THR A 52 6.73 11.48 -9.05
N PRO A 53 6.31 12.75 -8.82
CA PRO A 53 5.01 13.20 -9.31
C PRO A 53 4.88 13.07 -10.82
N ALA A 54 3.65 12.93 -11.29
CA ALA A 54 3.35 12.78 -12.71
C ALA A 54 3.98 13.94 -13.51
N GLY A 55 4.70 13.60 -14.58
CA GLY A 55 5.33 14.57 -15.43
C GLY A 55 6.74 14.99 -15.01
N PHE A 56 7.17 14.57 -13.83
CA PHE A 56 8.54 14.81 -13.37
C PHE A 56 9.47 13.74 -13.94
N GLU A 57 10.77 13.99 -13.83
CA GLU A 57 11.80 13.00 -14.21
C GLU A 57 11.65 11.72 -13.37
N ASN A 58 11.85 10.56 -13.99
CA ASN A 58 11.72 9.25 -13.32
C ASN A 58 13.01 8.88 -12.60
N ILE A 59 13.49 9.78 -11.75
CA ILE A 59 14.72 9.60 -10.96
C ILE A 59 14.37 9.93 -9.50
N CYS A 60 14.27 8.88 -8.69
CA CYS A 60 13.84 9.01 -7.29
C CYS A 60 14.95 9.46 -6.35
N GLU A 61 16.21 9.15 -6.69
CA GLU A 61 17.35 9.41 -5.81
C GLU A 61 18.23 10.52 -6.38
N ASP A 62 18.85 11.28 -5.46
CA ASP A 62 19.84 12.29 -5.85
C ASP A 62 21.22 11.65 -6.10
N ASP A 63 22.22 12.47 -6.39
CA ASP A 63 23.57 11.99 -6.67
C ASP A 63 24.21 11.23 -5.51
N ASN A 64 23.71 11.44 -4.30
CA ASN A 64 24.19 10.75 -3.09
C ASN A 64 23.38 9.48 -2.77
N GLY A 65 22.43 9.12 -3.64
CA GLY A 65 21.58 7.96 -3.41
C GLY A 65 20.46 8.19 -2.40
N THR A 66 20.23 9.44 -2.01
CA THR A 66 19.15 9.79 -1.06
C THR A 66 17.87 10.03 -1.84
N THR A 67 16.76 9.48 -1.33
CA THR A 67 15.46 9.67 -1.95
C THR A 67 15.08 11.16 -1.93
N LYS A 68 14.68 11.67 -3.08
CA LYS A 68 14.29 13.08 -3.22
C LYS A 68 13.02 13.35 -2.39
N PRO A 69 12.90 14.54 -1.79
CA PRO A 69 11.78 14.82 -0.88
C PRO A 69 10.40 14.82 -1.54
N TYR A 70 10.32 14.96 -2.86
CA TYR A 70 9.04 14.96 -3.55
C TYR A 70 8.63 13.58 -4.10
N VAL A 71 9.38 12.53 -3.80
CA VAL A 71 8.98 11.17 -4.17
C VAL A 71 7.79 10.74 -3.31
N LEU A 72 6.75 10.24 -3.96
CA LEU A 72 5.56 9.74 -3.28
C LEU A 72 5.70 8.25 -3.02
N HIS A 73 5.25 7.82 -1.85
CA HIS A 73 5.16 6.40 -1.54
C HIS A 73 3.98 5.78 -2.28
N ALA A 74 4.02 4.46 -2.46
CA ALA A 74 2.97 3.73 -3.18
C ALA A 74 1.58 3.97 -2.59
N GLU A 75 1.47 4.00 -1.27
CA GLU A 75 0.21 4.24 -0.58
C GLU A 75 -0.36 5.61 -0.90
N ALA A 76 0.50 6.64 -0.85
CA ALA A 76 0.10 8.01 -1.17
C ALA A 76 -0.39 8.11 -2.62
N ASN A 77 0.30 7.46 -3.54
CA ASN A 77 -0.13 7.45 -4.94
C ASN A 77 -1.48 6.77 -5.13
N ALA A 78 -1.70 5.63 -4.46
CA ALA A 78 -2.98 4.93 -4.56
C ALA A 78 -4.12 5.77 -3.97
N ILE A 79 -3.89 6.42 -2.83
CA ILE A 79 -4.91 7.23 -2.16
C ILE A 79 -5.25 8.48 -3.00
N THR A 80 -4.26 9.15 -3.55
CA THR A 80 -4.51 10.35 -4.35
C THR A 80 -5.21 10.03 -5.68
N LYS A 81 -4.99 8.84 -6.23
CA LYS A 81 -5.73 8.39 -7.42
C LYS A 81 -7.21 8.19 -7.09
N VAL A 82 -7.54 7.66 -5.90
CA VAL A 82 -8.93 7.56 -5.47
C VAL A 82 -9.54 8.96 -5.39
N ALA A 83 -8.79 9.94 -4.85
CA ALA A 83 -9.27 11.31 -4.71
C ALA A 83 -9.62 11.96 -6.06
N ARG A 84 -9.02 11.49 -7.16
CA ARG A 84 -9.29 11.99 -8.51
C ARG A 84 -10.38 11.19 -9.23
N SER A 85 -10.92 10.17 -8.59
CA SER A 85 -11.92 9.28 -9.19
C SER A 85 -13.29 9.54 -8.58
N TYR A 86 -14.30 8.79 -9.04
CA TYR A 86 -15.63 8.81 -8.44
C TYR A 86 -15.76 7.78 -7.31
N ASN A 87 -14.68 7.06 -7.00
CA ASN A 87 -14.69 6.07 -5.93
C ASN A 87 -14.37 6.70 -4.58
N SER A 88 -14.65 5.97 -3.52
CA SER A 88 -14.31 6.36 -2.15
C SER A 88 -13.50 5.24 -1.51
N SER A 89 -12.46 5.60 -0.78
CA SER A 89 -11.67 4.65 -0.01
C SER A 89 -12.29 4.31 1.35
N GLU A 90 -13.41 4.95 1.71
CA GLU A 90 -14.09 4.67 2.98
C GLU A 90 -14.44 3.19 3.12
N GLY A 91 -13.93 2.56 4.16
CA GLY A 91 -14.16 1.15 4.43
C GLY A 91 -13.34 0.18 3.58
N ALA A 92 -12.40 0.69 2.77
CA ALA A 92 -11.60 -0.14 1.87
C ALA A 92 -10.47 -0.87 2.58
N THR A 93 -9.84 -1.81 1.88
CA THR A 93 -8.63 -2.50 2.29
C THR A 93 -7.47 -2.05 1.41
N LEU A 94 -6.34 -1.73 2.04
CA LEU A 94 -5.10 -1.41 1.36
C LEU A 94 -4.16 -2.62 1.41
N TYR A 95 -3.69 -3.04 0.26
CA TYR A 95 -2.66 -4.09 0.13
C TYR A 95 -1.38 -3.41 -0.30
N VAL A 96 -0.32 -3.57 0.47
CA VAL A 96 0.96 -2.91 0.20
C VAL A 96 2.10 -3.87 0.45
N THR A 97 3.14 -3.82 -0.40
CA THR A 97 4.24 -4.79 -0.31
C THR A 97 5.10 -4.61 0.92
N ALA A 98 5.09 -3.41 1.53
CA ALA A 98 5.88 -3.11 2.73
C ALA A 98 5.03 -2.33 3.73
N SER A 99 5.29 -2.53 5.02
CA SER A 99 4.53 -1.86 6.07
C SER A 99 4.60 -0.33 5.94
N PRO A 100 3.48 0.38 6.13
CA PRO A 100 3.45 1.84 5.96
C PRO A 100 4.28 2.57 7.02
N CYS A 101 4.91 3.68 6.61
CA CYS A 101 5.56 4.60 7.54
C CYS A 101 4.50 5.50 8.19
N VAL A 102 4.92 6.31 9.17
CA VAL A 102 4.01 7.23 9.89
C VAL A 102 3.31 8.19 8.93
N GLU A 103 4.03 8.73 7.96
CA GLU A 103 3.45 9.67 6.99
C GLU A 103 2.33 9.03 6.18
N CYS A 104 2.53 7.82 5.71
CA CYS A 104 1.50 7.09 4.97
C CYS A 104 0.37 6.63 5.90
N ALA A 105 0.69 6.25 7.13
CA ALA A 105 -0.33 5.85 8.11
C ALA A 105 -1.35 6.98 8.33
N LYS A 106 -0.88 8.22 8.43
CA LYS A 106 -1.76 9.38 8.57
C LYS A 106 -2.74 9.48 7.40
N LEU A 107 -2.23 9.33 6.19
CA LEU A 107 -3.07 9.39 4.98
C LEU A 107 -4.07 8.24 4.94
N ILE A 108 -3.65 7.04 5.32
CA ILE A 108 -4.50 5.86 5.37
C ILE A 108 -5.67 6.10 6.33
N ILE A 109 -5.38 6.62 7.52
CA ILE A 109 -6.40 6.92 8.54
C ILE A 109 -7.41 7.93 7.99
N GLN A 110 -6.92 9.04 7.44
CA GLN A 110 -7.80 10.11 6.96
C GLN A 110 -8.60 9.73 5.72
N SER A 111 -8.13 8.73 4.95
CA SER A 111 -8.84 8.27 3.75
C SER A 111 -9.99 7.29 4.06
N GLY A 112 -10.15 6.89 5.32
CA GLY A 112 -11.23 5.98 5.71
C GLY A 112 -10.94 4.51 5.46
N ILE A 113 -9.72 4.15 5.08
CA ILE A 113 -9.32 2.74 4.93
C ILE A 113 -9.43 2.07 6.30
N LYS A 114 -10.03 0.88 6.34
CA LYS A 114 -10.27 0.18 7.62
C LYS A 114 -9.34 -1.00 7.83
N ARG A 115 -8.61 -1.42 6.82
CA ARG A 115 -7.83 -2.65 6.86
C ARG A 115 -6.58 -2.48 6.01
N VAL A 116 -5.42 -2.87 6.55
CA VAL A 116 -4.14 -2.80 5.84
C VAL A 116 -3.48 -4.17 5.89
N VAL A 117 -3.15 -4.72 4.74
CA VAL A 117 -2.49 -6.02 4.60
C VAL A 117 -1.13 -5.78 3.95
N PHE A 118 -0.07 -6.26 4.57
CA PHE A 118 1.28 -6.02 4.07
C PHE A 118 2.14 -7.28 4.12
N ASN A 119 3.14 -7.33 3.24
CA ASN A 119 4.01 -8.49 3.08
C ASN A 119 5.28 -8.37 3.92
N GLU A 120 6.00 -7.26 3.76
CA GLU A 120 7.27 -7.06 4.43
C GLU A 120 7.12 -6.09 5.61
N LEU A 121 7.56 -6.53 6.78
CA LEU A 121 7.52 -5.70 7.98
C LEU A 121 8.86 -4.98 8.13
N TYR A 122 8.82 -3.65 8.14
CA TYR A 122 10.00 -2.84 8.41
C TYR A 122 10.39 -2.91 9.88
N ARG A 123 11.67 -2.66 10.15
CA ARG A 123 12.18 -2.61 11.52
C ARG A 123 11.49 -1.51 12.34
N ILE A 124 11.19 -0.37 11.73
CA ILE A 124 10.47 0.72 12.40
C ILE A 124 8.97 0.49 12.22
N THR A 125 8.27 0.28 13.33
CA THR A 125 6.85 -0.07 13.31
C THR A 125 5.92 1.08 13.72
N ASP A 126 6.45 2.31 13.80
CA ASP A 126 5.67 3.46 14.25
C ASP A 126 4.41 3.67 13.41
N GLY A 127 4.48 3.45 12.10
CA GLY A 127 3.31 3.56 11.22
C GLY A 127 2.24 2.54 11.55
N ILE A 128 2.64 1.29 11.75
CA ILE A 128 1.72 0.21 12.13
C ILE A 128 1.10 0.51 13.50
N ASP A 129 1.90 0.99 14.44
CA ASP A 129 1.42 1.33 15.78
C ASP A 129 0.36 2.44 15.70
N LEU A 130 0.57 3.44 14.84
CA LEU A 130 -0.38 4.51 14.64
C LEU A 130 -1.70 3.99 14.03
N LEU A 131 -1.61 3.09 13.05
CA LEU A 131 -2.80 2.47 12.44
C LEU A 131 -3.59 1.69 13.47
N LYS A 132 -2.92 0.92 14.33
CA LYS A 132 -3.59 0.16 15.39
C LYS A 132 -4.26 1.08 16.40
N ARG A 133 -3.63 2.20 16.73
CA ARG A 133 -4.22 3.20 17.61
C ARG A 133 -5.51 3.77 17.01
N ALA A 134 -5.58 3.88 15.69
CA ALA A 134 -6.78 4.33 14.98
C ALA A 134 -7.79 3.19 14.76
N LYS A 135 -7.52 2.00 15.32
CA LYS A 135 -8.38 0.82 15.23
C LYS A 135 -8.51 0.28 13.81
N ILE A 136 -7.48 0.47 13.02
CA ILE A 136 -7.38 -0.13 11.69
C ILE A 136 -6.77 -1.53 11.85
N GLU A 137 -7.42 -2.51 11.23
CA GLU A 137 -6.93 -3.89 11.26
C GLU A 137 -5.67 -3.98 10.40
N CYS A 138 -4.58 -4.48 11.00
CA CYS A 138 -3.28 -4.64 10.33
C CYS A 138 -2.94 -6.12 10.24
N ILE A 139 -2.72 -6.61 9.04
CA ILE A 139 -2.45 -8.04 8.79
C ILE A 139 -1.10 -8.17 8.09
N HIS A 140 -0.21 -8.94 8.68
CA HIS A 140 1.11 -9.24 8.14
C HIS A 140 1.10 -10.64 7.52
N ILE A 141 1.43 -10.75 6.24
CA ILE A 141 1.51 -12.03 5.54
C ILE A 141 2.88 -12.11 4.87
N GLU A 142 3.76 -12.93 5.42
CA GLU A 142 5.11 -13.11 4.88
C GLU A 142 5.12 -14.03 3.66
N ASP A 143 4.40 -15.16 3.74
CA ASP A 143 4.37 -16.17 2.68
C ASP A 143 3.17 -15.93 1.78
N LEU A 144 3.44 -15.54 0.53
CA LEU A 144 2.40 -15.23 -0.45
C LEU A 144 1.93 -16.43 -1.27
N GLN A 145 2.48 -17.60 -1.03
CA GLN A 145 2.10 -18.83 -1.74
C GLN A 145 0.88 -19.52 -1.17
#